data_d664a0c9064468770c2076206301b248
#
_entry.id   d664a0c9064468770c2076206301b248
#
_cell.length_a   1.000
_cell.length_b   1.000
_cell.length_c   1.000
_cell.angle_alpha   90.00
_cell.angle_beta   90.00
_cell.angle_gamma   90.00
#
_symmetry.space_group_name_H-M   'P 1'
#
loop_
_entity.id
_entity.type
_entity.pdbx_description
1 polymer ?
#
loop_
_entity_poly.entity_id
_entity_poly.type
_entity_poly.pdbx_seq_one_letter_code
_entity_poly.pdbx_strand_id
1 'polypeptide(L)'
;MSKPAGLLAAAVLLSAATLSAADGFRVIPLVRDGTVYISFSLSDGYTDEVKAAIMSGLKTTFTYTVDLRAQAPAWLDRTIASVVVSTSVQYDNLTRRYKVVRTIDGRTEEAQVVEDEAEVRQLVTAINRAALFRTVRLEANREYYVRVRADVRPRNAAFPWPWASGHSAQTKFTFIP
;
A
#
# COMPACT_ATOMS: atom_id res chain seq x y z
N MET A 1 41.80 -6.31 -53.49
CA MET A 1 42.08 -5.61 -52.20
C MET A 1 40.73 -5.13 -51.65
N SER A 2 40.08 -5.94 -50.86
CA SER A 2 38.76 -5.66 -50.29
C SER A 2 38.87 -5.55 -48.78
N LYS A 3 38.46 -4.41 -48.24
CA LYS A 3 38.37 -4.17 -46.77
C LYS A 3 37.05 -4.71 -46.22
N PRO A 4 37.03 -5.41 -45.12
CA PRO A 4 35.78 -5.74 -44.42
C PRO A 4 35.35 -4.58 -43.52
N ALA A 5 34.09 -4.20 -43.64
CA ALA A 5 33.40 -3.26 -42.73
C ALA A 5 33.08 -3.95 -41.39
N GLY A 6 33.60 -3.39 -40.33
CA GLY A 6 33.29 -3.83 -38.99
C GLY A 6 31.90 -3.37 -38.54
N LEU A 7 31.03 -4.32 -38.21
CA LEU A 7 29.75 -4.10 -37.57
C LEU A 7 29.98 -3.90 -36.08
N LEU A 8 29.80 -2.68 -35.57
CA LEU A 8 29.73 -2.39 -34.14
C LEU A 8 28.30 -2.70 -33.64
N ALA A 9 28.13 -3.84 -32.99
CA ALA A 9 26.91 -4.17 -32.30
C ALA A 9 26.90 -3.44 -30.94
N ALA A 10 26.08 -2.41 -30.83
CA ALA A 10 25.81 -1.74 -29.56
C ALA A 10 24.87 -2.62 -28.72
N ALA A 11 25.42 -3.28 -27.72
CA ALA A 11 24.64 -4.00 -26.73
C ALA A 11 24.01 -2.99 -25.74
N VAL A 12 22.72 -2.76 -25.89
CA VAL A 12 21.91 -2.03 -24.90
C VAL A 12 21.71 -2.95 -23.70
N LEU A 13 22.47 -2.73 -22.64
CA LEU A 13 22.27 -3.35 -21.34
C LEU A 13 21.03 -2.72 -20.69
N LEU A 14 19.89 -3.40 -20.83
CA LEU A 14 18.70 -3.13 -20.04
C LEU A 14 18.98 -3.60 -18.60
N SER A 15 19.41 -2.67 -17.73
CA SER A 15 19.50 -2.93 -16.30
C SER A 15 18.07 -3.09 -15.73
N ALA A 16 17.61 -4.35 -15.61
CA ALA A 16 16.42 -4.68 -14.88
C ALA A 16 16.67 -4.35 -13.39
N ALA A 17 16.08 -3.25 -12.92
CA ALA A 17 16.00 -2.96 -11.50
C ALA A 17 15.21 -4.11 -10.85
N THR A 18 15.88 -4.97 -10.09
CA THR A 18 15.25 -5.99 -9.28
C THR A 18 14.45 -5.29 -8.18
N LEU A 19 13.14 -5.16 -8.40
CA LEU A 19 12.21 -4.84 -7.33
C LEU A 19 12.25 -6.00 -6.35
N SER A 20 12.87 -5.80 -5.20
CA SER A 20 12.71 -6.66 -4.03
C SER A 20 11.32 -6.37 -3.45
N ALA A 21 10.27 -6.91 -4.09
CA ALA A 21 8.98 -7.03 -3.46
C ALA A 21 9.10 -8.19 -2.47
N ALA A 22 8.95 -7.95 -1.18
CA ALA A 22 8.58 -9.01 -0.25
C ALA A 22 7.31 -9.66 -0.84
N ASP A 23 7.35 -10.98 -1.06
CA ASP A 23 6.25 -11.72 -1.66
C ASP A 23 4.95 -11.35 -0.92
N GLY A 24 3.99 -10.74 -1.66
CA GLY A 24 2.65 -10.46 -1.16
C GLY A 24 2.32 -8.99 -0.84
N PHE A 25 3.28 -8.06 -0.70
CA PHE A 25 2.97 -6.65 -0.45
C PHE A 25 3.56 -5.73 -1.53
N ARG A 26 2.69 -5.18 -2.38
CA ARG A 26 3.07 -4.33 -3.51
C ARG A 26 2.63 -2.88 -3.28
N VAL A 27 3.51 -1.91 -3.57
CA VAL A 27 3.23 -0.47 -3.47
C VAL A 27 3.58 0.21 -4.80
N ILE A 28 2.67 1.03 -5.33
CA ILE A 28 2.83 1.74 -6.60
C ILE A 28 2.49 3.22 -6.38
N PRO A 29 3.47 4.12 -6.34
CA PRO A 29 3.25 5.56 -6.35
C PRO A 29 2.99 6.06 -7.78
N LEU A 30 2.10 7.05 -7.92
CA LEU A 30 1.82 7.78 -9.15
C LEU A 30 1.76 9.27 -8.83
N VAL A 31 2.58 10.07 -9.50
CA VAL A 31 2.53 11.53 -9.37
C VAL A 31 1.76 12.11 -10.54
N ARG A 32 0.71 12.88 -10.24
CA ARG A 32 -0.12 13.54 -11.24
C ARG A 32 -0.81 14.77 -10.64
N ASP A 33 -0.92 15.85 -11.42
CA ASP A 33 -1.71 17.05 -11.08
C ASP A 33 -1.42 17.60 -9.67
N GLY A 34 -0.13 17.68 -9.29
CA GLY A 34 0.30 18.19 -7.99
C GLY A 34 -0.03 17.27 -6.80
N THR A 35 -0.38 16.01 -7.06
CA THR A 35 -0.76 15.02 -6.05
C THR A 35 0.01 13.71 -6.23
N VAL A 36 0.42 13.11 -5.13
CA VAL A 36 0.98 11.75 -5.10
C VAL A 36 -0.13 10.78 -4.73
N TYR A 37 -0.52 9.97 -5.69
CA TYR A 37 -1.46 8.87 -5.54
C TYR A 37 -0.70 7.60 -5.17
N ILE A 38 -1.25 6.84 -4.25
CA ILE A 38 -0.67 5.57 -3.84
C ILE A 38 -1.67 4.45 -4.10
N SER A 39 -1.18 3.39 -4.76
CA SER A 39 -1.88 2.12 -4.83
C SER A 39 -1.05 1.08 -4.08
N PHE A 40 -1.70 0.20 -3.34
CA PHE A 40 -1.02 -0.94 -2.74
C PHE A 40 -1.96 -2.14 -2.59
N SER A 41 -1.35 -3.33 -2.51
CA SER A 41 -2.06 -4.58 -2.24
C SER A 41 -1.24 -5.49 -1.33
N LEU A 42 -1.90 -6.09 -0.34
CA LEU A 42 -1.34 -7.04 0.61
C LEU A 42 -2.03 -8.39 0.44
N SER A 43 -1.39 -9.34 -0.24
CA SER A 43 -1.99 -10.64 -0.57
C SER A 43 -2.30 -11.48 0.67
N ASP A 44 -1.45 -11.42 1.69
CA ASP A 44 -1.53 -12.30 2.87
C ASP A 44 -2.23 -11.63 4.07
N GLY A 45 -2.86 -10.47 3.85
CA GLY A 45 -3.55 -9.73 4.92
C GLY A 45 -4.91 -10.31 5.33
N TYR A 46 -5.51 -11.15 4.49
CA TYR A 46 -6.83 -11.77 4.72
C TYR A 46 -6.67 -13.27 4.93
N THR A 47 -6.25 -13.67 6.15
CA THR A 47 -6.05 -15.06 6.54
C THR A 47 -7.37 -15.73 6.95
N ASP A 48 -7.38 -17.06 7.06
CA ASP A 48 -8.57 -17.80 7.50
C ASP A 48 -9.02 -17.42 8.91
N GLU A 49 -8.08 -17.04 9.78
CA GLU A 49 -8.39 -16.59 11.14
C GLU A 49 -9.04 -15.19 11.12
N VAL A 50 -8.53 -14.29 10.27
CA VAL A 50 -9.13 -12.96 10.06
C VAL A 50 -10.55 -13.11 9.51
N LYS A 51 -10.73 -14.00 8.53
CA LYS A 51 -12.05 -14.37 7.99
C LYS A 51 -12.98 -14.88 9.10
N ALA A 52 -12.52 -15.84 9.91
CA ALA A 52 -13.30 -16.40 10.99
C ALA A 52 -13.71 -15.33 12.02
N ALA A 53 -12.80 -14.41 12.35
CA ALA A 53 -13.10 -13.28 13.23
C ALA A 53 -14.20 -12.36 12.65
N ILE A 54 -14.10 -12.02 11.36
CA ILE A 54 -15.13 -11.21 10.67
C ILE A 54 -16.47 -11.94 10.67
N MET A 55 -16.50 -13.21 10.28
CA MET A 55 -17.70 -14.04 10.19
C MET A 55 -18.39 -14.25 11.58
N SER A 56 -17.65 -14.16 12.67
CA SER A 56 -18.20 -14.16 14.03
C SER A 56 -18.90 -12.85 14.41
N GLY A 57 -18.93 -11.84 13.51
CA GLY A 57 -19.50 -10.52 13.75
C GLY A 57 -18.53 -9.53 14.42
N LEU A 58 -17.28 -9.92 14.66
CA LEU A 58 -16.27 -9.03 15.22
C LEU A 58 -15.88 -7.97 14.19
N LYS A 59 -15.92 -6.70 14.59
CA LYS A 59 -15.39 -5.60 13.76
C LYS A 59 -13.88 -5.74 13.68
N THR A 60 -13.38 -6.03 12.48
CA THR A 60 -11.94 -6.14 12.18
C THR A 60 -11.48 -4.91 11.41
N THR A 61 -10.32 -4.37 11.78
CA THR A 61 -9.76 -3.17 11.15
C THR A 61 -8.39 -3.46 10.57
N PHE A 62 -8.23 -3.14 9.30
CA PHE A 62 -6.98 -3.15 8.55
C PHE A 62 -6.44 -1.72 8.54
N THR A 63 -5.30 -1.50 9.15
CA THR A 63 -4.68 -0.17 9.26
C THR A 63 -3.39 -0.13 8.46
N TYR A 64 -3.28 0.83 7.56
CA TYR A 64 -2.12 1.06 6.72
C TYR A 64 -1.54 2.42 7.03
N THR A 65 -0.33 2.44 7.58
CA THR A 65 0.43 3.70 7.75
C THR A 65 1.28 3.90 6.52
N VAL A 66 1.01 4.98 5.78
CA VAL A 66 1.70 5.35 4.55
C VAL A 66 2.61 6.54 4.83
N ASP A 67 3.91 6.32 4.74
CA ASP A 67 4.93 7.35 4.95
C ASP A 67 5.54 7.76 3.61
N LEU A 68 5.51 9.05 3.29
CA LEU A 68 6.30 9.67 2.23
C LEU A 68 7.63 10.15 2.82
N ARG A 69 8.74 9.68 2.28
CA ARG A 69 10.06 9.92 2.84
C ARG A 69 11.04 10.38 1.77
N ALA A 70 11.98 11.25 2.17
CA ALA A 70 13.14 11.61 1.36
C ALA A 70 14.36 10.84 1.84
N GLN A 71 15.15 10.34 0.90
CA GLN A 71 16.47 9.84 1.20
C GLN A 71 17.40 11.03 1.49
N ALA A 72 17.99 11.09 2.67
CA ALA A 72 18.95 12.10 3.04
C ALA A 72 20.38 11.54 2.93
N PRO A 73 21.36 12.34 2.47
CA PRO A 73 22.77 12.01 2.64
C PRO A 73 23.06 11.88 4.14
N ALA A 74 23.85 10.90 4.55
CA ALA A 74 24.22 10.66 5.94
C ALA A 74 23.14 10.00 6.83
N TRP A 75 22.44 8.95 6.35
CA TRP A 75 21.71 7.92 7.11
C TRP A 75 20.40 8.33 7.79
N LEU A 76 19.99 9.57 7.69
CA LEU A 76 18.76 10.04 8.31
C LEU A 76 17.66 10.24 7.29
N ASP A 77 16.98 9.15 6.94
CA ASP A 77 15.75 9.24 6.14
C ASP A 77 14.72 10.14 6.82
N ARG A 78 14.35 11.21 6.14
CA ARG A 78 13.37 12.16 6.65
C ARG A 78 11.96 11.81 6.20
N THR A 79 11.05 11.62 7.13
CA THR A 79 9.61 11.55 6.83
C THR A 79 9.10 12.97 6.50
N ILE A 80 8.52 13.12 5.31
CA ILE A 80 7.97 14.39 4.81
C ILE A 80 6.50 14.50 5.23
N ALA A 81 5.76 13.40 5.08
CA ALA A 81 4.36 13.30 5.45
C ALA A 81 4.01 11.86 5.80
N SER A 82 2.99 11.67 6.61
CA SER A 82 2.44 10.38 6.99
C SER A 82 0.92 10.47 6.96
N VAL A 83 0.27 9.43 6.47
CA VAL A 83 -1.19 9.31 6.38
C VAL A 83 -1.58 7.92 6.87
N VAL A 84 -2.67 7.83 7.61
CA VAL A 84 -3.24 6.55 8.08
C VAL A 84 -4.50 6.25 7.29
N VAL A 85 -4.49 5.15 6.55
CA VAL A 85 -5.66 4.60 5.85
C VAL A 85 -6.14 3.39 6.64
N SER A 86 -7.41 3.40 7.06
CA SER A 86 -8.00 2.27 7.77
C SER A 86 -9.28 1.80 7.08
N THR A 87 -9.39 0.49 6.89
CA THR A 87 -10.62 -0.14 6.40
C THR A 87 -11.13 -1.09 7.46
N SER A 88 -12.30 -0.82 8.01
CA SER A 88 -12.97 -1.69 8.97
C SER A 88 -14.09 -2.48 8.31
N VAL A 89 -14.20 -3.75 8.65
CA VAL A 89 -15.24 -4.65 8.18
C VAL A 89 -15.92 -5.32 9.36
N GLN A 90 -17.23 -5.50 9.26
CA GLN A 90 -18.05 -6.23 10.21
C GLN A 90 -19.14 -6.99 9.45
N TYR A 91 -19.26 -8.28 9.73
CA TYR A 91 -20.33 -9.12 9.20
C TYR A 91 -21.58 -9.01 10.09
N ASP A 92 -22.72 -8.77 9.48
CA ASP A 92 -24.02 -8.80 10.14
C ASP A 92 -24.67 -10.17 9.91
N ASN A 93 -24.75 -10.97 10.96
CA ASN A 93 -25.31 -12.32 10.90
C ASN A 93 -26.81 -12.37 10.60
N LEU A 94 -27.54 -11.28 10.84
CA LEU A 94 -28.98 -11.21 10.58
C LEU A 94 -29.25 -10.94 9.09
N THR A 95 -28.58 -9.96 8.53
CA THR A 95 -28.73 -9.56 7.12
C THR A 95 -27.83 -10.33 6.17
N ARG A 96 -26.84 -11.06 6.69
CA ARG A 96 -25.79 -11.78 5.96
C ARG A 96 -24.98 -10.87 5.03
N ARG A 97 -24.72 -9.64 5.47
CA ARG A 97 -24.00 -8.63 4.71
C ARG A 97 -22.79 -8.12 5.48
N TYR A 98 -21.81 -7.65 4.75
CA TYR A 98 -20.62 -7.01 5.30
C TYR A 98 -20.79 -5.49 5.26
N LYS A 99 -20.60 -4.83 6.39
CA LYS A 99 -20.47 -3.38 6.47
C LYS A 99 -18.99 -3.03 6.41
N VAL A 100 -18.58 -2.35 5.33
CA VAL A 100 -17.20 -1.90 5.12
C VAL A 100 -17.15 -0.39 5.22
N VAL A 101 -16.20 0.13 6.02
CA VAL A 101 -15.98 1.57 6.19
C VAL A 101 -14.50 1.87 6.03
N ARG A 102 -14.16 2.76 5.10
CA ARG A 102 -12.81 3.26 4.88
C ARG A 102 -12.66 4.65 5.43
N THR A 103 -11.54 4.89 6.13
CA THR A 103 -11.19 6.21 6.65
C THR A 103 -9.77 6.58 6.25
N ILE A 104 -9.53 7.88 6.02
CA ILE A 104 -8.22 8.45 5.82
C ILE A 104 -8.00 9.51 6.89
N ASP A 105 -6.95 9.36 7.70
CA ASP A 105 -6.68 10.21 8.88
C ASP A 105 -7.91 10.40 9.79
N GLY A 106 -8.67 9.32 9.99
CA GLY A 106 -9.86 9.29 10.83
C GLY A 106 -11.13 9.89 10.19
N ARG A 107 -11.05 10.43 8.97
CA ARG A 107 -12.23 10.92 8.22
C ARG A 107 -12.78 9.80 7.37
N THR A 108 -14.10 9.60 7.40
CA THR A 108 -14.76 8.60 6.56
C THR A 108 -14.73 9.08 5.11
N GLU A 109 -14.08 8.29 4.25
CA GLU A 109 -14.04 8.49 2.80
C GLU A 109 -15.12 7.68 2.09
N GLU A 110 -15.36 6.47 2.57
CA GLU A 110 -16.27 5.53 1.94
C GLU A 110 -16.94 4.64 2.98
N ALA A 111 -18.24 4.39 2.81
CA ALA A 111 -18.99 3.41 3.59
C ALA A 111 -19.93 2.65 2.66
N GLN A 112 -19.84 1.32 2.66
CA GLN A 112 -20.65 0.48 1.78
C GLN A 112 -21.07 -0.81 2.47
N VAL A 113 -22.11 -1.43 1.92
CA VAL A 113 -22.60 -2.75 2.32
C VAL A 113 -22.35 -3.70 1.16
N VAL A 114 -21.67 -4.80 1.43
CA VAL A 114 -21.21 -5.79 0.45
C VAL A 114 -21.75 -7.15 0.82
N GLU A 115 -22.09 -7.97 -0.17
CA GLU A 115 -22.60 -9.34 0.03
C GLU A 115 -21.52 -10.40 -0.27
N ASP A 116 -20.59 -10.08 -1.18
CA ASP A 116 -19.53 -10.99 -1.63
C ASP A 116 -18.25 -10.87 -0.80
N GLU A 117 -17.79 -12.00 -0.29
CA GLU A 117 -16.53 -12.11 0.47
C GLU A 117 -15.31 -11.75 -0.37
N ALA A 118 -15.28 -12.09 -1.66
CA ALA A 118 -14.14 -11.78 -2.52
C ALA A 118 -13.99 -10.27 -2.71
N GLU A 119 -15.12 -9.55 -2.81
CA GLU A 119 -15.14 -8.10 -2.84
C GLU A 119 -14.66 -7.50 -1.51
N VAL A 120 -15.12 -8.03 -0.37
CA VAL A 120 -14.63 -7.63 0.96
C VAL A 120 -13.12 -7.79 1.06
N ARG A 121 -12.60 -8.97 0.68
CA ARG A 121 -11.16 -9.25 0.67
C ARG A 121 -10.41 -8.18 -0.12
N GLN A 122 -10.85 -7.85 -1.32
CA GLN A 122 -10.24 -6.84 -2.16
C GLN A 122 -10.28 -5.45 -1.50
N LEU A 123 -11.42 -5.07 -0.91
CA LEU A 123 -11.60 -3.76 -0.26
C LEU A 123 -10.71 -3.57 0.98
N VAL A 124 -10.43 -4.64 1.73
CA VAL A 124 -9.62 -4.54 2.96
C VAL A 124 -8.13 -4.71 2.69
N THR A 125 -7.73 -5.44 1.63
CA THR A 125 -6.32 -5.73 1.33
C THR A 125 -5.72 -4.85 0.24
N ALA A 126 -6.53 -4.10 -0.51
CA ALA A 126 -6.03 -3.26 -1.60
C ALA A 126 -6.58 -1.84 -1.54
N ILE A 127 -5.74 -0.89 -1.92
CA ILE A 127 -6.09 0.51 -2.14
C ILE A 127 -5.68 0.88 -3.56
N ASN A 128 -6.61 1.46 -4.31
CA ASN A 128 -6.37 1.88 -5.68
C ASN A 128 -6.38 3.39 -5.78
N ARG A 129 -5.25 3.97 -6.20
CA ARG A 129 -5.07 5.40 -6.50
C ARG A 129 -5.66 6.35 -5.45
N ALA A 130 -5.37 6.12 -4.16
CA ALA A 130 -5.73 7.05 -3.11
C ALA A 130 -4.85 8.33 -3.22
N ALA A 131 -5.47 9.51 -3.23
CA ALA A 131 -4.79 10.80 -3.23
C ALA A 131 -4.31 11.11 -1.81
N LEU A 132 -3.05 10.77 -1.48
CA LEU A 132 -2.58 10.83 -0.09
C LEU A 132 -1.68 12.05 0.20
N PHE A 133 -0.88 12.52 -0.76
CA PHE A 133 0.08 13.60 -0.50
C PHE A 133 0.03 14.67 -1.60
N ARG A 134 0.34 15.92 -1.21
CA ARG A 134 0.52 17.03 -2.16
C ARG A 134 2.00 17.16 -2.50
N THR A 135 2.30 17.47 -3.77
CA THR A 135 3.69 17.61 -4.26
C THR A 135 4.39 18.90 -3.82
N VAL A 136 3.65 19.86 -3.25
CA VAL A 136 4.18 21.16 -2.82
C VAL A 136 5.41 21.09 -1.89
N ARG A 137 5.60 19.96 -1.22
CA ARG A 137 6.75 19.72 -0.34
C ARG A 137 7.88 18.95 -1.00
N LEU A 138 7.74 18.62 -2.30
CA LEU A 138 8.72 17.84 -3.05
C LEU A 138 9.59 18.76 -3.89
N GLU A 139 10.88 18.46 -3.94
CA GLU A 139 11.86 19.15 -4.78
C GLU A 139 11.98 18.41 -6.12
N ALA A 140 12.03 19.18 -7.23
CA ALA A 140 12.17 18.61 -8.57
C ALA A 140 13.46 17.77 -8.71
N ASN A 141 13.39 16.71 -9.49
CA ASN A 141 14.50 15.80 -9.80
C ASN A 141 15.14 15.13 -8.58
N ARG A 142 14.39 15.02 -7.48
CA ARG A 142 14.84 14.34 -6.26
C ARG A 142 14.16 12.98 -6.10
N GLU A 143 14.91 12.02 -5.54
CA GLU A 143 14.40 10.69 -5.20
C GLU A 143 13.69 10.69 -3.85
N TYR A 144 12.50 10.08 -3.85
CA TYR A 144 11.66 9.85 -2.69
C TYR A 144 11.29 8.38 -2.62
N TYR A 145 10.80 7.94 -1.49
CA TYR A 145 10.18 6.63 -1.38
C TYR A 145 8.92 6.66 -0.52
N VAL A 146 8.00 5.78 -0.87
CA VAL A 146 6.79 5.52 -0.10
C VAL A 146 6.99 4.22 0.64
N ARG A 147 6.78 4.24 1.96
CA ARG A 147 6.75 3.05 2.79
C ARG A 147 5.34 2.86 3.33
N VAL A 148 4.78 1.66 3.14
CA VAL A 148 3.49 1.27 3.69
C VAL A 148 3.72 0.18 4.73
N ARG A 149 3.14 0.37 5.91
CA ARG A 149 3.10 -0.63 7.00
C ARG A 149 1.66 -1.03 7.23
N ALA A 150 1.40 -2.32 7.25
CA ALA A 150 0.08 -2.88 7.49
C ALA A 150 -0.03 -3.47 8.91
N ASP A 151 -1.15 -3.22 9.55
CA ASP A 151 -1.53 -3.77 10.85
C ASP A 151 -3.00 -4.23 10.76
N VAL A 152 -3.27 -5.48 11.11
CA VAL A 152 -4.62 -6.06 11.06
C VAL A 152 -5.03 -6.43 12.48
N ARG A 153 -6.10 -5.79 13.00
CA ARG A 153 -6.57 -6.04 14.37
C ARG A 153 -8.09 -6.18 14.43
N PRO A 154 -8.60 -7.28 15.03
CA PRO A 154 -9.97 -7.33 15.49
C PRO A 154 -10.16 -6.38 16.68
N ARG A 155 -11.29 -5.69 16.73
CA ARG A 155 -11.65 -4.83 17.87
C ARG A 155 -11.92 -5.71 19.08
N ASN A 156 -11.28 -5.42 20.23
CA ASN A 156 -11.39 -6.16 21.49
C ASN A 156 -10.65 -7.51 21.55
N ALA A 157 -9.62 -7.72 20.74
CA ALA A 157 -8.69 -8.80 21.01
C ALA A 157 -7.97 -8.52 22.35
N ALA A 158 -8.44 -9.14 23.44
CA ALA A 158 -7.84 -9.02 24.77
C ALA A 158 -6.46 -9.69 24.87
N PHE A 159 -6.05 -10.40 23.81
CA PHE A 159 -4.76 -11.06 23.67
C PHE A 159 -3.90 -10.39 22.60
N PRO A 160 -2.57 -10.37 22.75
CA PRO A 160 -1.68 -10.01 21.66
C PRO A 160 -1.93 -10.99 20.51
N TRP A 161 -2.44 -10.46 19.40
CA TRP A 161 -2.80 -11.23 18.21
C TRP A 161 -1.50 -11.74 17.58
N PRO A 162 -1.26 -13.07 17.49
CA PRO A 162 0.06 -13.60 17.12
C PRO A 162 0.51 -13.26 15.68
N TRP A 163 -0.40 -12.83 14.82
CA TRP A 163 -0.12 -12.39 13.45
C TRP A 163 -0.19 -10.88 13.23
N ALA A 164 -0.12 -10.09 14.28
CA ALA A 164 0.22 -8.67 14.18
C ALA A 164 1.68 -8.51 13.69
N SER A 165 2.14 -9.37 12.77
CA SER A 165 3.38 -9.26 12.06
C SER A 165 3.28 -8.06 11.13
N GLY A 166 4.00 -7.00 11.47
CA GLY A 166 4.02 -5.77 10.69
C GLY A 166 4.54 -6.00 9.28
N HIS A 167 3.65 -6.28 8.33
CA HIS A 167 4.00 -6.30 6.92
C HIS A 167 4.38 -4.89 6.50
N SER A 168 5.52 -4.74 5.85
CA SER A 168 5.95 -3.46 5.30
C SER A 168 6.49 -3.62 3.90
N ALA A 169 6.14 -2.69 3.04
CA ALA A 169 6.70 -2.59 1.70
C ALA A 169 7.10 -1.15 1.40
N GLN A 170 8.07 -0.96 0.53
CA GLN A 170 8.51 0.36 0.11
C GLN A 170 8.84 0.39 -1.38
N THR A 171 8.61 1.53 -2.00
CA THR A 171 8.94 1.76 -3.41
C THR A 171 9.48 3.16 -3.58
N LYS A 172 10.52 3.29 -4.40
CA LYS A 172 11.15 4.55 -4.75
C LYS A 172 10.53 5.17 -5.99
N PHE A 173 10.55 6.48 -6.07
CA PHE A 173 10.20 7.24 -7.27
C PHE A 173 10.98 8.55 -7.33
N THR A 174 11.22 9.05 -8.53
CA THR A 174 11.78 10.38 -8.74
C THR A 174 10.66 11.37 -9.03
N PHE A 175 10.63 12.49 -8.32
CA PHE A 175 9.64 13.54 -8.60
C PHE A 175 10.10 14.36 -9.79
N ILE A 176 9.33 14.28 -10.88
CA ILE A 176 9.47 15.10 -12.09
C ILE A 176 8.21 15.98 -12.15
N PRO A 177 8.33 17.32 -12.06
CA PRO A 177 7.21 18.27 -12.04
C PRO A 177 6.44 18.31 -13.36
#